data_f45113ce9f3c67e34e0e710030b205d0
#
_entry.id   f45113ce9f3c67e34e0e710030b205d0
#
_cell.length_a   1.000
_cell.length_b   1.000
_cell.length_c   1.000
_cell.angle_alpha   90.00
_cell.angle_beta   90.00
_cell.angle_gamma   90.00
#
_symmetry.space_group_name_H-M   'P 1'
#
loop_
_entity.id
_entity.type
_entity.pdbx_description
1 polymer ?
#
loop_
_entity_poly.entity_id
_entity_poly.type
_entity_poly.pdbx_seq_one_letter_code
_entity_poly.pdbx_strand_id
1 'polypeptide(L)'
;MSQGENMNYKMPTKAIITDAGFASRFLPITKTIPKAMLPLGNRPIMQFVVEECIEAGITEIIIVATPEGKPIYEDYFNNSVNHIKKQLKAQGKLDRYASIQEILNYPKITVIEQDQSYPYGNGSPIASARKFIRDDEAFIVAYSDDVVFGASDVKTLIDSYAKHQDAQSIIIAQEMPKEVLNKYGIIRLQDEAKMTLHDIVEKPKIEDAPSNLTSYGRYLLTPDVFQYLDPKNTGLDGELWTVDAITRMVKDGNVYVEKTKGRWMTTGDPKNYNLASLYYATEFEDYGQALVDFLQK
;
A
#
# COMPACT_ATOMS: atom_id res chain seq x y z
N MET A 1 -8.02 -0.46 -36.28
CA MET A 1 -8.82 -1.05 -35.20
C MET A 1 -8.24 -2.45 -34.99
N SER A 2 -7.18 -2.60 -34.22
CA SER A 2 -6.69 -3.90 -33.78
C SER A 2 -7.50 -4.27 -32.54
N GLN A 3 -8.27 -5.36 -32.63
CA GLN A 3 -8.78 -6.05 -31.46
C GLN A 3 -7.56 -6.40 -30.63
N GLY A 4 -7.46 -5.82 -29.42
CA GLY A 4 -6.41 -6.17 -28.49
C GLY A 4 -6.51 -7.66 -28.20
N GLU A 5 -5.46 -8.39 -28.53
CA GLU A 5 -5.26 -9.73 -28.01
C GLU A 5 -5.32 -9.57 -26.47
N ASN A 6 -6.26 -10.26 -25.82
CA ASN A 6 -6.29 -10.36 -24.36
C ASN A 6 -4.96 -10.97 -23.91
N MET A 7 -4.00 -10.11 -23.55
CA MET A 7 -2.73 -10.59 -23.01
C MET A 7 -2.98 -11.12 -21.59
N ASN A 8 -2.93 -12.44 -21.43
CA ASN A 8 -2.90 -13.05 -20.11
C ASN A 8 -1.55 -12.75 -19.47
N TYR A 9 -1.52 -11.75 -18.59
CA TYR A 9 -0.32 -11.45 -17.81
C TYR A 9 -0.06 -12.54 -16.77
N LYS A 10 1.21 -12.80 -16.49
CA LYS A 10 1.63 -13.73 -15.44
C LYS A 10 1.16 -13.26 -14.07
N MET A 11 1.04 -14.22 -13.14
CA MET A 11 0.75 -13.95 -11.73
C MET A 11 1.81 -13.00 -11.14
N PRO A 12 1.41 -12.08 -10.25
CA PRO A 12 2.33 -11.12 -9.67
C PRO A 12 3.37 -11.80 -8.78
N THR A 13 4.64 -11.48 -9.02
CA THR A 13 5.76 -11.82 -8.12
C THR A 13 6.37 -10.58 -7.50
N LYS A 14 5.91 -9.38 -7.90
CA LYS A 14 6.45 -8.09 -7.49
C LYS A 14 5.41 -7.21 -6.84
N ALA A 15 5.86 -6.42 -5.87
CA ALA A 15 5.07 -5.35 -5.28
C ALA A 15 5.82 -4.01 -5.34
N ILE A 16 5.09 -2.93 -5.61
CA ILE A 16 5.52 -1.54 -5.44
C ILE A 16 4.87 -1.02 -4.16
N ILE A 17 5.69 -0.58 -3.20
CA ILE A 17 5.20 0.11 -2.00
C ILE A 17 5.56 1.58 -2.12
N THR A 18 4.57 2.47 -2.02
CA THR A 18 4.78 3.91 -2.24
C THR A 18 4.85 4.67 -0.92
N ASP A 19 5.94 5.40 -0.69
CA ASP A 19 6.14 6.31 0.44
C ASP A 19 6.97 7.55 0.05
N ALA A 20 6.53 8.25 -0.98
CA ALA A 20 7.22 9.43 -1.51
C ALA A 20 6.49 10.76 -1.21
N GLY A 21 5.50 10.74 -0.34
CA GLY A 21 4.78 11.93 0.10
C GLY A 21 5.50 12.70 1.23
N PHE A 22 5.30 14.02 1.29
CA PHE A 22 5.94 14.91 2.30
C PHE A 22 5.46 14.68 3.74
N ALA A 23 4.36 13.97 3.95
CA ALA A 23 3.79 13.67 5.26
C ALA A 23 3.69 14.91 6.21
N SER A 24 3.31 16.07 5.64
CA SER A 24 3.29 17.36 6.34
C SER A 24 2.38 17.40 7.56
N ARG A 25 1.36 16.53 7.62
CA ARG A 25 0.46 16.38 8.78
C ARG A 25 1.16 15.88 10.03
N PHE A 26 2.33 15.24 9.89
CA PHE A 26 3.14 14.71 10.98
C PHE A 26 4.34 15.58 11.35
N LEU A 27 4.46 16.77 10.80
CA LEU A 27 5.51 17.69 11.24
C LEU A 27 5.35 18.01 12.74
N PRO A 28 6.46 18.06 13.52
CA PRO A 28 7.85 18.10 13.06
C PRO A 28 8.55 16.74 12.91
N ILE A 29 7.96 15.59 13.33
CA ILE A 29 8.67 14.30 13.34
C ILE A 29 9.09 13.84 11.93
N THR A 30 8.28 14.09 10.93
CA THR A 30 8.57 13.71 9.54
C THR A 30 9.59 14.60 8.83
N LYS A 31 10.13 15.61 9.53
CA LYS A 31 11.36 16.28 9.12
C LYS A 31 12.56 15.32 9.12
N THR A 32 12.53 14.29 9.96
CA THR A 32 13.69 13.43 10.24
C THR A 32 13.48 12.00 9.77
N ILE A 33 12.27 11.47 9.93
CA ILE A 33 11.95 10.09 9.54
C ILE A 33 10.70 10.04 8.67
N PRO A 34 10.62 9.14 7.70
CA PRO A 34 9.40 8.90 6.93
C PRO A 34 8.24 8.50 7.86
N LYS A 35 7.00 8.89 7.53
CA LYS A 35 5.83 8.53 8.36
C LYS A 35 5.65 7.02 8.51
N ALA A 36 5.97 6.24 7.47
CA ALA A 36 5.86 4.79 7.52
C ALA A 36 6.94 4.12 8.38
N MET A 37 7.91 4.89 8.92
CA MET A 37 8.84 4.46 9.97
C MET A 37 8.31 4.75 11.38
N LEU A 38 7.16 5.37 11.53
CA LEU A 38 6.50 5.47 12.83
C LEU A 38 6.09 4.08 13.31
N PRO A 39 6.24 3.76 14.60
CA PRO A 39 6.05 2.41 15.11
C PRO A 39 4.58 2.07 15.39
N LEU A 40 4.18 0.85 15.09
CA LEU A 40 3.06 0.14 15.72
C LEU A 40 3.68 -0.93 16.61
N GLY A 41 3.52 -0.82 17.92
CA GLY A 41 4.31 -1.61 18.86
C GLY A 41 5.81 -1.31 18.71
N ASN A 42 6.60 -2.32 18.40
CA ASN A 42 8.05 -2.23 18.19
C ASN A 42 8.49 -2.34 16.71
N ARG A 43 7.55 -2.31 15.76
CA ARG A 43 7.80 -2.44 14.32
C ARG A 43 7.29 -1.22 13.56
N PRO A 44 8.02 -0.71 12.55
CA PRO A 44 7.52 0.40 11.73
C PRO A 44 6.32 -0.02 10.88
N ILE A 45 5.43 0.92 10.55
CA ILE A 45 4.27 0.70 9.68
C ILE A 45 4.69 0.02 8.36
N MET A 46 5.78 0.46 7.75
CA MET A 46 6.32 -0.10 6.51
C MET A 46 6.55 -1.62 6.59
N GLN A 47 6.99 -2.13 7.75
CA GLN A 47 7.24 -3.56 7.92
C GLN A 47 5.95 -4.38 7.80
N PHE A 48 4.83 -3.91 8.34
CA PHE A 48 3.52 -4.58 8.19
C PHE A 48 3.11 -4.70 6.73
N VAL A 49 3.32 -3.65 5.94
CA VAL A 49 2.99 -3.67 4.50
C VAL A 49 3.92 -4.60 3.72
N VAL A 50 5.21 -4.62 4.06
CA VAL A 50 6.20 -5.54 3.48
C VAL A 50 5.84 -6.98 3.81
N GLU A 51 5.56 -7.29 5.08
CA GLU A 51 5.20 -8.63 5.54
C GLU A 51 3.91 -9.14 4.88
N GLU A 52 2.90 -8.28 4.73
CA GLU A 52 1.66 -8.62 4.01
C GLU A 52 1.96 -9.08 2.56
N CYS A 53 2.88 -8.40 1.88
CA CYS A 53 3.30 -8.79 0.53
C CYS A 53 4.05 -10.14 0.54
N ILE A 54 4.97 -10.33 1.48
CA ILE A 54 5.77 -11.57 1.61
C ILE A 54 4.86 -12.78 1.91
N GLU A 55 3.94 -12.64 2.86
CA GLU A 55 2.98 -13.69 3.23
C GLU A 55 2.05 -14.06 2.08
N ALA A 56 1.76 -13.13 1.19
CA ALA A 56 0.99 -13.37 -0.03
C ALA A 56 1.80 -14.03 -1.17
N GLY A 57 3.11 -14.25 -0.99
CA GLY A 57 3.98 -14.93 -1.96
C GLY A 57 4.76 -13.99 -2.89
N ILE A 58 4.79 -12.68 -2.61
CA ILE A 58 5.62 -11.72 -3.35
C ILE A 58 7.10 -11.97 -3.04
N THR A 59 7.93 -12.01 -4.08
CA THR A 59 9.35 -12.34 -3.99
C THR A 59 10.29 -11.19 -4.30
N GLU A 60 9.78 -10.08 -4.83
CA GLU A 60 10.53 -8.86 -5.07
C GLU A 60 9.69 -7.64 -4.70
N ILE A 61 10.22 -6.77 -3.82
CA ILE A 61 9.52 -5.58 -3.34
C ILE A 61 10.33 -4.35 -3.76
N ILE A 62 9.64 -3.38 -4.34
CA ILE A 62 10.19 -2.08 -4.73
C ILE A 62 9.57 -1.01 -3.83
N ILE A 63 10.34 -0.44 -2.92
CA ILE A 63 9.90 0.71 -2.12
C ILE A 63 10.29 1.98 -2.87
N VAL A 64 9.31 2.82 -3.17
CA VAL A 64 9.52 4.13 -3.79
C VAL A 64 9.41 5.20 -2.70
N ALA A 65 10.51 5.86 -2.42
CA ALA A 65 10.67 6.79 -1.31
C ALA A 65 11.08 8.20 -1.77
N THR A 66 11.05 9.16 -0.84
CA THR A 66 11.74 10.44 -1.01
C THR A 66 13.27 10.23 -0.97
N PRO A 67 14.09 11.18 -1.48
CA PRO A 67 15.54 11.10 -1.35
C PRO A 67 16.01 10.93 0.10
N GLU A 68 15.37 11.61 1.06
CA GLU A 68 15.68 11.53 2.48
C GLU A 68 15.23 10.21 3.11
N GLY A 69 14.13 9.64 2.64
CA GLY A 69 13.57 8.39 3.15
C GLY A 69 14.32 7.15 2.67
N LYS A 70 14.86 7.18 1.45
CA LYS A 70 15.56 6.04 0.84
C LYS A 70 16.65 5.44 1.73
N PRO A 71 17.65 6.19 2.23
CA PRO A 71 18.71 5.63 3.07
C PRO A 71 18.18 5.02 4.37
N ILE A 72 17.06 5.52 4.90
CA ILE A 72 16.44 4.99 6.12
C ILE A 72 15.85 3.61 5.86
N TYR A 73 15.13 3.43 4.74
CA TYR A 73 14.59 2.13 4.36
C TYR A 73 15.68 1.12 3.97
N GLU A 74 16.72 1.57 3.24
CA GLU A 74 17.88 0.72 2.93
C GLU A 74 18.60 0.24 4.18
N ASP A 75 18.78 1.12 5.17
CA ASP A 75 19.38 0.74 6.45
C ASP A 75 18.52 -0.25 7.22
N TYR A 76 17.21 0.00 7.27
CA TYR A 76 16.29 -0.85 8.00
C TYR A 76 16.17 -2.27 7.43
N PHE A 77 15.99 -2.40 6.12
CA PHE A 77 15.70 -3.69 5.49
C PHE A 77 16.94 -4.46 5.02
N ASN A 78 18.03 -3.76 4.66
CA ASN A 78 19.16 -4.39 3.97
C ASN A 78 20.45 -4.41 4.79
N ASN A 79 20.57 -3.64 5.87
CA ASN A 79 21.81 -3.51 6.61
C ASN A 79 21.81 -4.25 7.95
N SER A 80 22.85 -5.06 8.18
CA SER A 80 23.07 -5.70 9.47
C SER A 80 23.68 -4.74 10.49
N VAL A 81 23.30 -4.91 11.77
CA VAL A 81 23.79 -4.05 12.87
C VAL A 81 24.79 -4.83 13.73
N ASN A 82 26.01 -5.02 13.21
CA ASN A 82 27.04 -5.85 13.81
C ASN A 82 27.46 -5.41 15.22
N HIS A 83 27.48 -4.11 15.53
CA HIS A 83 27.84 -3.64 16.85
C HIS A 83 26.79 -4.02 17.90
N ILE A 84 25.48 -3.92 17.58
CA ILE A 84 24.40 -4.37 18.46
C ILE A 84 24.51 -5.90 18.67
N LYS A 85 24.74 -6.67 17.60
CA LYS A 85 24.92 -8.13 17.70
C LYS A 85 26.06 -8.51 18.66
N LYS A 86 27.21 -7.82 18.57
CA LYS A 86 28.35 -8.02 19.47
C LYS A 86 28.01 -7.69 20.93
N GLN A 87 27.33 -6.56 21.17
CA GLN A 87 26.91 -6.16 22.50
C GLN A 87 25.93 -7.15 23.13
N LEU A 88 24.88 -7.54 22.38
CA LEU A 88 23.90 -8.52 22.85
C LEU A 88 24.54 -9.86 23.17
N LYS A 89 25.49 -10.32 22.32
CA LYS A 89 26.27 -11.56 22.60
C LYS A 89 27.06 -11.46 23.89
N ALA A 90 27.74 -10.33 24.12
CA ALA A 90 28.53 -10.10 25.35
C ALA A 90 27.66 -10.07 26.63
N GLN A 91 26.38 -9.66 26.49
CA GLN A 91 25.40 -9.62 27.57
C GLN A 91 24.61 -10.94 27.75
N GLY A 92 24.84 -11.96 26.95
CA GLY A 92 24.07 -13.21 26.98
C GLY A 92 22.61 -13.04 26.49
N LYS A 93 22.31 -12.00 25.67
CA LYS A 93 20.96 -11.64 25.19
C LYS A 93 20.88 -11.68 23.67
N LEU A 94 21.59 -12.62 23.04
CA LEU A 94 21.66 -12.73 21.57
C LEU A 94 20.31 -13.08 20.94
N ASP A 95 19.41 -13.70 21.68
CA ASP A 95 18.01 -13.97 21.32
C ASP A 95 17.28 -12.71 20.83
N ARG A 96 17.59 -11.54 21.44
CA ARG A 96 16.98 -10.26 21.02
C ARG A 96 17.39 -9.77 19.61
N TYR A 97 18.42 -10.37 19.04
CA TYR A 97 18.83 -10.09 17.65
C TYR A 97 17.98 -10.82 16.62
N ALA A 98 17.13 -11.78 17.05
CA ALA A 98 16.35 -12.62 16.16
C ALA A 98 15.43 -11.80 15.23
N SER A 99 14.77 -10.75 15.74
CA SER A 99 13.90 -9.88 14.96
C SER A 99 14.64 -9.14 13.83
N ILE A 100 15.89 -8.71 14.08
CA ILE A 100 16.73 -8.11 13.04
C ILE A 100 17.14 -9.17 12.01
N GLN A 101 17.49 -10.37 12.46
CA GLN A 101 17.86 -11.46 11.55
C GLN A 101 16.70 -11.89 10.66
N GLU A 102 15.48 -11.85 11.15
CA GLU A 102 14.26 -12.13 10.38
C GLU A 102 14.10 -11.14 9.23
N ILE A 103 14.21 -9.83 9.49
CA ILE A 103 14.14 -8.78 8.46
C ILE A 103 15.22 -8.98 7.39
N LEU A 104 16.44 -9.34 7.79
CA LEU A 104 17.54 -9.59 6.85
C LEU A 104 17.35 -10.86 5.97
N ASN A 105 16.40 -11.73 6.33
CA ASN A 105 16.03 -12.90 5.56
C ASN A 105 14.83 -12.65 4.63
N TYR A 106 14.28 -11.44 4.61
CA TYR A 106 13.20 -11.11 3.69
C TYR A 106 13.63 -11.27 2.22
N PRO A 107 12.69 -11.45 1.30
CA PRO A 107 12.97 -11.43 -0.13
C PRO A 107 13.66 -10.14 -0.55
N LYS A 108 14.09 -10.08 -1.81
CA LYS A 108 14.76 -8.90 -2.35
C LYS A 108 13.91 -7.64 -2.19
N ILE A 109 14.41 -6.67 -1.40
CA ILE A 109 13.83 -5.34 -1.24
C ILE A 109 14.75 -4.33 -1.90
N THR A 110 14.24 -3.62 -2.91
CA THR A 110 14.93 -2.56 -3.63
C THR A 110 14.30 -1.23 -3.27
N VAL A 111 15.08 -0.28 -2.77
CA VAL A 111 14.59 1.07 -2.46
C VAL A 111 15.04 2.03 -3.55
N ILE A 112 14.10 2.75 -4.13
CA ILE A 112 14.36 3.75 -5.18
C ILE A 112 13.82 5.11 -4.77
N GLU A 113 14.39 6.16 -5.33
CA GLU A 113 13.85 7.50 -5.22
C GLU A 113 12.74 7.71 -6.26
N GLN A 114 11.69 8.44 -5.86
CA GLN A 114 10.70 8.89 -6.81
C GLN A 114 11.36 9.83 -7.83
N ASP A 115 11.07 9.62 -9.09
CA ASP A 115 11.51 10.51 -10.16
C ASP A 115 10.78 11.86 -10.05
N GLN A 116 11.53 12.92 -9.81
CA GLN A 116 11.02 14.28 -9.60
C GLN A 116 10.51 14.93 -10.90
N SER A 117 10.69 14.31 -12.06
CA SER A 117 10.12 14.79 -13.32
C SER A 117 8.63 14.52 -13.45
N TYR A 118 8.08 13.60 -12.65
CA TYR A 118 6.63 13.36 -12.58
C TYR A 118 5.91 14.43 -11.77
N PRO A 119 4.64 14.76 -12.12
CA PRO A 119 3.81 15.64 -11.33
C PRO A 119 3.64 15.13 -9.89
N TYR A 120 3.20 15.98 -8.98
CA TYR A 120 2.76 15.53 -7.66
C TYR A 120 1.57 14.56 -7.81
N GLY A 121 1.44 13.60 -6.90
CA GLY A 121 0.33 12.64 -6.88
C GLY A 121 0.78 11.21 -6.56
N ASN A 122 -0.16 10.38 -6.15
CA ASN A 122 0.12 9.00 -5.72
C ASN A 122 0.39 8.03 -6.87
N GLY A 123 0.15 8.43 -8.13
CA GLY A 123 0.53 7.68 -9.33
C GLY A 123 2.02 7.84 -9.69
N SER A 124 2.65 8.94 -9.31
CA SER A 124 4.04 9.24 -9.66
C SER A 124 5.07 8.26 -9.08
N PRO A 125 4.95 7.80 -7.82
CA PRO A 125 5.80 6.72 -7.32
C PRO A 125 5.67 5.43 -8.13
N ILE A 126 4.44 5.07 -8.53
CA ILE A 126 4.20 3.86 -9.35
C ILE A 126 4.88 4.00 -10.70
N ALA A 127 4.69 5.15 -11.38
CA ALA A 127 5.34 5.45 -12.65
C ALA A 127 6.87 5.39 -12.55
N SER A 128 7.46 5.89 -11.45
CA SER A 128 8.91 5.87 -11.19
C SER A 128 9.48 4.45 -11.12
N ALA A 129 8.66 3.47 -10.73
CA ALA A 129 9.06 2.08 -10.64
C ALA A 129 8.93 1.29 -11.95
N ARG A 130 8.47 1.90 -13.07
CA ARG A 130 8.19 1.23 -14.36
C ARG A 130 9.30 0.28 -14.81
N LYS A 131 10.56 0.69 -14.72
CA LYS A 131 11.71 -0.11 -15.18
C LYS A 131 11.96 -1.42 -14.41
N PHE A 132 11.30 -1.59 -13.26
CA PHE A 132 11.38 -2.81 -12.43
C PHE A 132 10.25 -3.79 -12.73
N ILE A 133 9.21 -3.36 -13.45
CA ILE A 133 8.06 -4.17 -13.82
C ILE A 133 8.24 -4.72 -15.22
N ARG A 134 7.98 -6.00 -15.39
CA ARG A 134 8.04 -6.69 -16.67
C ARG A 134 6.77 -6.39 -17.48
N ASP A 135 6.88 -6.45 -18.81
CA ASP A 135 5.73 -6.18 -19.69
C ASP A 135 4.72 -7.35 -19.75
N ASP A 136 5.07 -8.50 -19.19
CA ASP A 136 4.29 -9.73 -19.25
C ASP A 136 3.77 -10.22 -17.87
N GLU A 137 3.85 -9.37 -16.83
CA GLU A 137 3.55 -9.76 -15.44
C GLU A 137 2.70 -8.69 -14.74
N ALA A 138 1.58 -9.11 -14.13
CA ALA A 138 0.85 -8.25 -13.20
C ALA A 138 1.67 -7.98 -11.93
N PHE A 139 1.37 -6.92 -11.20
CA PHE A 139 2.10 -6.54 -10.01
C PHE A 139 1.16 -5.95 -8.94
N ILE A 140 1.60 -5.99 -7.69
CA ILE A 140 0.89 -5.40 -6.56
C ILE A 140 1.35 -3.96 -6.36
N VAL A 141 0.42 -3.09 -5.99
CA VAL A 141 0.69 -1.75 -5.44
C VAL A 141 0.09 -1.67 -4.04
N ALA A 142 0.92 -1.26 -3.07
CA ALA A 142 0.50 -1.04 -1.70
C ALA A 142 0.95 0.36 -1.23
N TYR A 143 0.02 1.10 -0.59
CA TYR A 143 0.40 2.36 0.04
C TYR A 143 0.95 2.09 1.43
N SER A 144 2.03 2.76 1.78
CA SER A 144 2.79 2.55 3.01
C SER A 144 2.04 2.91 4.29
N ASP A 145 0.99 3.72 4.17
CA ASP A 145 0.18 4.23 5.29
C ASP A 145 -1.17 3.52 5.47
N ASP A 146 -1.40 2.46 4.72
CA ASP A 146 -2.59 1.61 4.84
C ASP A 146 -2.19 0.26 5.44
N VAL A 147 -2.66 -0.04 6.65
CA VAL A 147 -2.40 -1.31 7.33
C VAL A 147 -3.70 -2.12 7.40
N VAL A 148 -3.60 -3.42 7.18
CA VAL A 148 -4.73 -4.34 7.24
C VAL A 148 -4.45 -5.41 8.29
N PHE A 149 -5.34 -5.56 9.25
CA PHE A 149 -5.23 -6.53 10.34
C PHE A 149 -6.20 -7.69 10.15
N GLY A 150 -5.79 -8.89 10.53
CA GLY A 150 -6.63 -10.09 10.57
C GLY A 150 -6.80 -10.84 9.25
N ALA A 151 -6.51 -10.20 8.10
CA ALA A 151 -6.48 -10.84 6.78
C ALA A 151 -5.52 -10.08 5.86
N SER A 152 -5.05 -10.73 4.77
CA SER A 152 -4.21 -10.09 3.76
C SER A 152 -5.06 -9.69 2.55
N ASP A 153 -5.07 -8.40 2.23
CA ASP A 153 -5.69 -7.89 1.02
C ASP A 153 -4.82 -8.18 -0.22
N VAL A 154 -3.49 -8.21 -0.06
CA VAL A 154 -2.58 -8.62 -1.14
C VAL A 154 -2.87 -10.06 -1.57
N LYS A 155 -3.09 -10.97 -0.60
CA LYS A 155 -3.51 -12.34 -0.93
C LYS A 155 -4.89 -12.37 -1.60
N THR A 156 -5.83 -11.55 -1.15
CA THR A 156 -7.16 -11.44 -1.76
C THR A 156 -7.06 -11.00 -3.22
N LEU A 157 -6.20 -10.01 -3.53
CA LEU A 157 -5.93 -9.56 -4.90
C LEU A 157 -5.37 -10.69 -5.78
N ILE A 158 -4.37 -11.43 -5.27
CA ILE A 158 -3.74 -12.54 -5.99
C ILE A 158 -4.73 -13.68 -6.24
N ASP A 159 -5.52 -14.07 -5.22
CA ASP A 159 -6.52 -15.13 -5.32
C ASP A 159 -7.67 -14.73 -6.28
N SER A 160 -8.02 -13.46 -6.34
CA SER A 160 -9.00 -12.92 -7.28
C SER A 160 -8.45 -12.94 -8.72
N TYR A 161 -7.20 -12.50 -8.90
CA TYR A 161 -6.55 -12.52 -10.22
C TYR A 161 -6.42 -13.94 -10.78
N ALA A 162 -6.18 -14.94 -9.94
CA ALA A 162 -6.16 -16.35 -10.36
C ALA A 162 -7.51 -16.80 -10.96
N LYS A 163 -8.62 -16.16 -10.58
CA LYS A 163 -9.99 -16.44 -11.10
C LYS A 163 -10.35 -15.56 -12.29
N HIS A 164 -9.78 -14.37 -12.38
CA HIS A 164 -10.09 -13.32 -13.34
C HIS A 164 -8.84 -12.95 -14.14
N GLN A 165 -8.34 -13.89 -14.96
CA GLN A 165 -7.13 -13.69 -15.77
C GLN A 165 -7.31 -12.66 -16.89
N ASP A 166 -8.54 -12.23 -17.14
CA ASP A 166 -8.91 -11.13 -18.06
C ASP A 166 -8.90 -9.75 -17.39
N ALA A 167 -8.59 -9.70 -16.10
CA ALA A 167 -8.57 -8.44 -15.36
C ALA A 167 -7.42 -7.53 -15.81
N GLN A 168 -7.75 -6.28 -16.12
CA GLN A 168 -6.77 -5.20 -16.28
C GLN A 168 -6.28 -4.67 -14.92
N SER A 169 -7.15 -4.71 -13.94
CA SER A 169 -6.84 -4.35 -12.56
C SER A 169 -7.81 -5.03 -11.61
N ILE A 170 -7.38 -5.22 -10.37
CA ILE A 170 -8.24 -5.57 -9.23
C ILE A 170 -7.95 -4.62 -8.10
N ILE A 171 -8.99 -4.07 -7.50
CA ILE A 171 -8.88 -3.11 -6.42
C ILE A 171 -9.58 -3.61 -5.16
N ILE A 172 -9.04 -3.26 -4.01
CA ILE A 172 -9.71 -3.54 -2.73
C ILE A 172 -10.60 -2.36 -2.36
N ALA A 173 -11.77 -2.70 -1.82
CA ALA A 173 -12.76 -1.76 -1.32
C ALA A 173 -13.14 -2.08 0.12
N GLN A 174 -13.46 -1.03 0.87
CA GLN A 174 -14.10 -1.12 2.19
C GLN A 174 -15.38 -0.31 2.22
N GLU A 175 -16.42 -0.85 2.86
CA GLU A 175 -17.63 -0.09 3.17
C GLU A 175 -17.33 0.90 4.31
N MET A 176 -17.63 2.16 4.08
CA MET A 176 -17.39 3.24 5.04
C MET A 176 -18.68 3.96 5.41
N PRO A 177 -18.77 4.51 6.64
CA PRO A 177 -19.86 5.37 7.03
C PRO A 177 -20.00 6.58 6.12
N LYS A 178 -21.24 7.01 5.85
CA LYS A 178 -21.56 8.11 4.92
C LYS A 178 -20.81 9.42 5.24
N GLU A 179 -20.60 9.68 6.53
CA GLU A 179 -20.03 10.93 7.05
C GLU A 179 -18.55 11.14 6.67
N VAL A 180 -17.86 10.11 6.19
CA VAL A 180 -16.43 10.16 5.87
C VAL A 180 -16.12 9.97 4.38
N LEU A 181 -17.14 9.73 3.53
CA LEU A 181 -16.96 9.41 2.11
C LEU A 181 -16.23 10.51 1.34
N ASN A 182 -16.39 11.77 1.73
CA ASN A 182 -15.72 12.92 1.11
C ASN A 182 -14.19 12.98 1.34
N LYS A 183 -13.62 11.99 2.01
CA LYS A 183 -12.17 11.91 2.26
C LYS A 183 -11.45 10.93 1.36
N TYR A 184 -12.18 10.12 0.60
CA TYR A 184 -11.68 8.96 -0.13
C TYR A 184 -12.17 8.92 -1.56
N GLY A 185 -11.54 8.09 -2.38
CA GLY A 185 -12.06 7.69 -3.68
C GLY A 185 -13.24 6.72 -3.52
N ILE A 186 -14.41 7.09 -4.03
CA ILE A 186 -15.65 6.32 -3.90
C ILE A 186 -15.93 5.57 -5.19
N ILE A 187 -16.08 4.26 -5.06
CA ILE A 187 -16.28 3.33 -6.17
C ILE A 187 -17.71 3.39 -6.68
N ARG A 188 -17.87 3.50 -8.00
CA ARG A 188 -19.11 3.23 -8.70
C ARG A 188 -18.95 1.91 -9.45
N LEU A 189 -19.84 0.96 -9.17
CA LEU A 189 -19.84 -0.32 -9.88
C LEU A 189 -20.61 -0.19 -11.21
N GLN A 190 -20.12 -0.87 -12.24
CA GLN A 190 -20.82 -1.08 -13.50
C GLN A 190 -21.81 -2.24 -13.39
N ASP A 191 -21.39 -3.31 -12.73
CA ASP A 191 -22.19 -4.51 -12.48
C ASP A 191 -21.95 -4.96 -11.02
N GLU A 192 -22.98 -4.80 -10.18
CA GLU A 192 -22.90 -5.17 -8.75
C GLU A 192 -22.76 -6.68 -8.54
N ALA A 193 -23.36 -7.50 -9.42
CA ALA A 193 -23.31 -8.96 -9.29
C ALA A 193 -21.92 -9.50 -9.63
N LYS A 194 -21.22 -8.86 -10.57
CA LYS A 194 -19.86 -9.21 -10.98
C LYS A 194 -18.78 -8.41 -10.26
N MET A 195 -19.17 -7.41 -9.47
CA MET A 195 -18.26 -6.49 -8.82
C MET A 195 -17.25 -5.86 -9.79
N THR A 196 -17.74 -5.38 -10.96
CA THR A 196 -16.90 -4.68 -11.93
C THR A 196 -17.00 -3.17 -11.79
N LEU A 197 -15.88 -2.49 -11.94
CA LEU A 197 -15.75 -1.04 -11.79
C LEU A 197 -16.35 -0.31 -12.99
N HIS A 198 -17.08 0.78 -12.73
CA HIS A 198 -17.39 1.82 -13.72
C HIS A 198 -16.37 2.96 -13.64
N ASP A 199 -16.23 3.57 -12.47
CA ASP A 199 -15.26 4.63 -12.17
C ASP A 199 -15.02 4.77 -10.65
N ILE A 200 -14.04 5.60 -10.30
CA ILE A 200 -13.78 6.02 -8.92
C ILE A 200 -13.88 7.54 -8.88
N VAL A 201 -14.78 8.06 -8.03
CA VAL A 201 -14.97 9.51 -7.83
C VAL A 201 -14.12 9.93 -6.63
N GLU A 202 -13.06 10.70 -6.88
CA GLU A 202 -12.15 11.17 -5.84
C GLU A 202 -12.81 12.27 -5.00
N LYS A 203 -12.90 12.06 -3.69
CA LYS A 203 -13.38 13.00 -2.67
C LYS A 203 -14.69 13.71 -3.07
N PRO A 204 -15.76 12.99 -3.42
CA PRO A 204 -17.01 13.60 -3.80
C PRO A 204 -17.62 14.37 -2.62
N LYS A 205 -18.58 15.26 -2.90
CA LYS A 205 -19.47 15.69 -1.82
C LYS A 205 -20.26 14.47 -1.30
N ILE A 206 -20.61 14.49 -0.02
CA ILE A 206 -21.29 13.33 0.63
C ILE A 206 -22.60 13.01 -0.08
N GLU A 207 -23.35 14.02 -0.52
CA GLU A 207 -24.60 13.86 -1.27
C GLU A 207 -24.42 13.28 -2.68
N ASP A 208 -23.24 13.46 -3.28
CA ASP A 208 -22.91 13.02 -4.65
C ASP A 208 -22.14 11.68 -4.66
N ALA A 209 -21.86 11.09 -3.49
CA ALA A 209 -21.14 9.84 -3.40
C ALA A 209 -21.92 8.70 -4.07
N PRO A 210 -21.34 7.99 -5.08
CA PRO A 210 -22.08 6.99 -5.86
C PRO A 210 -22.38 5.70 -5.08
N SER A 211 -21.66 5.45 -4.00
CA SER A 211 -21.84 4.29 -3.11
C SER A 211 -21.21 4.56 -1.74
N ASN A 212 -21.16 3.55 -0.88
CA ASN A 212 -20.36 3.56 0.35
C ASN A 212 -19.05 2.75 0.25
N LEU A 213 -18.70 2.28 -0.95
CA LEU A 213 -17.47 1.52 -1.19
C LEU A 213 -16.32 2.49 -1.43
N THR A 214 -15.33 2.43 -0.57
CA THR A 214 -14.15 3.29 -0.59
C THR A 214 -12.95 2.50 -1.10
N SER A 215 -12.25 3.05 -2.10
CA SER A 215 -10.95 2.55 -2.54
C SER A 215 -9.84 3.04 -1.62
N TYR A 216 -8.84 2.21 -1.38
CA TYR A 216 -7.63 2.56 -0.65
C TYR A 216 -6.41 1.84 -1.26
N GLY A 217 -5.23 2.08 -0.73
CA GLY A 217 -3.95 1.74 -1.32
C GLY A 217 -3.61 0.25 -1.41
N ARG A 218 -4.51 -0.55 -2.00
CA ARG A 218 -4.26 -1.97 -2.33
C ARG A 218 -4.82 -2.28 -3.70
N TYR A 219 -3.90 -2.50 -4.66
CA TYR A 219 -4.23 -2.74 -6.07
C TYR A 219 -3.39 -3.88 -6.64
N LEU A 220 -4.00 -4.69 -7.50
CA LEU A 220 -3.29 -5.48 -8.51
C LEU A 220 -3.45 -4.76 -9.85
N LEU A 221 -2.35 -4.49 -10.51
CA LEU A 221 -2.32 -3.77 -11.78
C LEU A 221 -1.60 -4.60 -12.84
N THR A 222 -2.04 -4.48 -14.09
CA THR A 222 -1.26 -4.92 -15.24
C THR A 222 -0.33 -3.80 -15.73
N PRO A 223 0.73 -4.12 -16.49
CA PRO A 223 1.63 -3.12 -17.06
C PRO A 223 0.95 -2.05 -17.93
N ASP A 224 -0.26 -2.32 -18.42
CA ASP A 224 -1.04 -1.36 -19.19
C ASP A 224 -1.34 -0.07 -18.44
N VAL A 225 -1.31 -0.09 -17.10
CA VAL A 225 -1.49 1.11 -16.28
C VAL A 225 -0.50 2.22 -16.62
N PHE A 226 0.72 1.85 -17.06
CA PHE A 226 1.77 2.84 -17.32
C PHE A 226 1.46 3.76 -18.50
N GLN A 227 0.62 3.35 -19.46
CA GLN A 227 0.15 4.24 -20.51
C GLN A 227 -0.75 5.37 -19.98
N TYR A 228 -1.38 5.16 -18.82
CA TYR A 228 -2.26 6.13 -18.16
C TYR A 228 -1.54 6.93 -17.07
N LEU A 229 -0.39 6.45 -16.58
CA LEU A 229 0.49 7.17 -15.66
C LEU A 229 1.50 8.07 -16.40
N ASP A 230 1.09 8.65 -17.53
CA ASP A 230 1.87 9.67 -18.24
C ASP A 230 1.74 11.03 -17.52
N PRO A 231 2.82 11.82 -17.40
CA PRO A 231 2.78 13.15 -16.79
C PRO A 231 1.74 14.12 -17.37
N LYS A 232 1.27 13.88 -18.60
CA LYS A 232 0.22 14.68 -19.25
C LYS A 232 -1.19 14.31 -18.81
N ASN A 233 -1.35 13.20 -18.12
CA ASN A 233 -2.64 12.65 -17.70
C ASN A 233 -3.03 13.04 -16.27
N THR A 234 -2.68 14.25 -15.84
CA THR A 234 -3.07 14.77 -14.52
C THR A 234 -4.58 14.92 -14.37
N GLY A 235 -5.07 14.67 -13.16
CA GLY A 235 -6.45 14.84 -12.76
C GLY A 235 -6.67 16.12 -11.93
N LEU A 236 -7.46 16.00 -10.87
CA LEU A 236 -7.78 17.11 -9.95
C LEU A 236 -6.49 17.75 -9.41
N ASP A 237 -6.48 19.08 -9.34
CA ASP A 237 -5.36 19.91 -8.85
C ASP A 237 -4.03 19.72 -9.60
N GLY A 238 -4.06 19.13 -10.80
CA GLY A 238 -2.86 18.86 -11.61
C GLY A 238 -2.04 17.68 -11.08
N GLU A 239 -2.59 16.85 -10.21
CA GLU A 239 -1.95 15.68 -9.63
C GLU A 239 -2.09 14.44 -10.53
N LEU A 240 -1.10 13.54 -10.48
CA LEU A 240 -1.15 12.24 -11.14
C LEU A 240 -1.76 11.20 -10.19
N TRP A 241 -3.04 10.89 -10.38
CA TRP A 241 -3.79 9.98 -9.51
C TRP A 241 -3.80 8.54 -10.02
N THR A 242 -3.51 7.59 -9.13
CA THR A 242 -3.62 6.15 -9.42
C THR A 242 -5.05 5.76 -9.78
N VAL A 243 -6.03 6.30 -9.07
CA VAL A 243 -7.46 6.01 -9.32
C VAL A 243 -7.94 6.50 -10.67
N ASP A 244 -7.39 7.61 -11.18
CA ASP A 244 -7.70 8.09 -12.54
C ASP A 244 -7.13 7.15 -13.61
N ALA A 245 -5.91 6.64 -13.40
CA ALA A 245 -5.31 5.66 -14.29
C ALA A 245 -6.14 4.37 -14.31
N ILE A 246 -6.52 3.84 -13.14
CA ILE A 246 -7.37 2.64 -13.02
C ILE A 246 -8.74 2.86 -13.68
N THR A 247 -9.37 4.00 -13.49
CA THR A 247 -10.65 4.35 -14.14
C THR A 247 -10.52 4.34 -15.65
N ARG A 248 -9.38 4.77 -16.19
CA ARG A 248 -9.13 4.73 -17.63
C ARG A 248 -8.92 3.32 -18.17
N MET A 249 -8.36 2.41 -17.37
CA MET A 249 -8.16 1.00 -17.73
C MET A 249 -9.49 0.25 -17.97
N VAL A 250 -10.61 0.73 -17.41
CA VAL A 250 -11.96 0.17 -17.68
C VAL A 250 -12.29 0.14 -19.18
N LYS A 251 -11.67 1.02 -20.00
CA LYS A 251 -11.85 1.05 -21.45
C LYS A 251 -11.14 -0.09 -22.16
N ASP A 252 -10.11 -0.66 -21.55
CA ASP A 252 -9.28 -1.71 -22.14
C ASP A 252 -9.73 -3.10 -21.72
N GLY A 253 -10.48 -3.20 -20.62
CA GLY A 253 -10.98 -4.48 -20.13
C GLY A 253 -11.58 -4.38 -18.72
N ASN A 254 -11.78 -5.52 -18.09
CA ASN A 254 -12.44 -5.59 -16.80
C ASN A 254 -11.51 -5.11 -15.67
N VAL A 255 -12.06 -4.25 -14.80
CA VAL A 255 -11.49 -3.92 -13.51
C VAL A 255 -12.43 -4.47 -12.44
N TYR A 256 -11.93 -5.39 -11.62
CA TYR A 256 -12.72 -6.03 -10.56
C TYR A 256 -12.52 -5.33 -9.23
N VAL A 257 -13.53 -5.43 -8.38
CA VAL A 257 -13.54 -4.87 -7.03
C VAL A 257 -13.72 -6.00 -6.02
N GLU A 258 -12.79 -6.16 -5.11
CA GLU A 258 -12.89 -7.09 -3.99
C GLU A 258 -13.10 -6.33 -2.69
N LYS A 259 -13.95 -6.85 -1.81
CA LYS A 259 -14.11 -6.28 -0.47
C LYS A 259 -13.04 -6.82 0.44
N THR A 260 -12.43 -5.94 1.26
CA THR A 260 -11.50 -6.38 2.30
C THR A 260 -12.16 -7.36 3.26
N LYS A 261 -11.40 -8.36 3.69
CA LYS A 261 -11.79 -9.32 4.73
C LYS A 261 -11.13 -9.00 6.08
N GLY A 262 -10.15 -8.11 6.05
CA GLY A 262 -9.44 -7.63 7.22
C GLY A 262 -10.02 -6.33 7.77
N ARG A 263 -9.36 -5.81 8.78
CA ARG A 263 -9.61 -4.47 9.31
C ARG A 263 -8.57 -3.51 8.75
N TRP A 264 -8.96 -2.77 7.72
CA TRP A 264 -8.13 -1.68 7.22
C TRP A 264 -8.14 -0.51 8.19
N MET A 265 -6.95 0.03 8.45
CA MET A 265 -6.74 1.24 9.21
C MET A 265 -5.70 2.10 8.50
N THR A 266 -6.09 3.31 8.10
CA THR A 266 -5.11 4.25 7.57
C THR A 266 -4.29 4.85 8.70
N THR A 267 -3.00 5.07 8.43
CA THR A 267 -2.06 5.78 9.31
C THR A 267 -1.62 7.10 8.70
N GLY A 268 -2.38 7.63 7.72
CA GLY A 268 -2.02 8.80 6.92
C GLY A 268 -2.13 10.15 7.63
N ASP A 269 -2.65 10.19 8.87
CA ASP A 269 -2.70 11.38 9.73
C ASP A 269 -2.55 10.99 11.21
N PRO A 270 -2.18 11.96 12.10
CA PRO A 270 -1.91 11.67 13.52
C PRO A 270 -3.06 11.03 14.27
N LYS A 271 -4.32 11.40 13.99
CA LYS A 271 -5.48 10.83 14.67
C LYS A 271 -5.63 9.35 14.30
N ASN A 272 -5.66 9.05 13.02
CA ASN A 272 -5.83 7.68 12.52
C ASN A 272 -4.63 6.80 12.86
N TYR A 273 -3.40 7.35 12.82
CA TYR A 273 -2.21 6.67 13.31
C TYR A 273 -2.34 6.25 14.79
N ASN A 274 -2.77 7.16 15.66
CA ASN A 274 -2.96 6.83 17.08
C ASN A 274 -4.06 5.78 17.29
N LEU A 275 -5.15 5.82 16.50
CA LEU A 275 -6.18 4.79 16.55
C LEU A 275 -5.66 3.43 16.09
N ALA A 276 -4.87 3.36 15.03
CA ALA A 276 -4.24 2.14 14.55
C ALA A 276 -3.22 1.60 15.55
N SER A 277 -2.40 2.48 16.15
CA SER A 277 -1.43 2.11 17.19
C SER A 277 -2.11 1.57 18.43
N LEU A 278 -3.18 2.21 18.90
CA LEU A 278 -3.94 1.72 20.05
C LEU A 278 -4.59 0.37 19.76
N TYR A 279 -5.24 0.24 18.59
CA TYR A 279 -5.85 -1.02 18.18
C TYR A 279 -4.81 -2.15 18.11
N TYR A 280 -3.67 -1.90 17.47
CA TYR A 280 -2.60 -2.89 17.42
C TYR A 280 -2.11 -3.29 18.82
N ALA A 281 -1.87 -2.31 19.69
CA ALA A 281 -1.36 -2.55 21.04
C ALA A 281 -2.37 -3.31 21.92
N THR A 282 -3.68 -3.06 21.76
CA THR A 282 -4.72 -3.76 22.56
C THR A 282 -5.02 -5.16 22.07
N GLU A 283 -4.93 -5.41 20.77
CA GLU A 283 -5.34 -6.68 20.17
C GLU A 283 -4.19 -7.68 19.96
N PHE A 284 -2.96 -7.20 19.78
CA PHE A 284 -1.83 -8.04 19.33
C PHE A 284 -0.63 -8.04 20.26
N GLU A 285 -0.54 -7.11 21.22
CA GLU A 285 0.56 -7.07 22.18
C GLU A 285 0.18 -7.76 23.50
N ASP A 286 1.13 -8.37 24.16
CA ASP A 286 0.96 -9.11 25.43
C ASP A 286 0.51 -8.22 26.62
N TYR A 287 0.75 -6.90 26.50
CA TYR A 287 0.31 -5.89 27.47
C TYR A 287 -1.05 -5.23 27.10
N GLY A 288 -1.75 -5.72 26.09
CA GLY A 288 -3.00 -5.12 25.60
C GLY A 288 -4.06 -4.94 26.67
N GLN A 289 -4.26 -5.95 27.55
CA GLN A 289 -5.24 -5.85 28.63
C GLN A 289 -4.89 -4.72 29.62
N ALA A 290 -3.60 -4.49 29.91
CA ALA A 290 -3.18 -3.41 30.79
C ALA A 290 -3.51 -2.02 30.20
N LEU A 291 -3.47 -1.86 28.87
CA LEU A 291 -3.90 -0.63 28.19
C LEU A 291 -5.41 -0.43 28.30
N VAL A 292 -6.21 -1.49 28.09
CA VAL A 292 -7.66 -1.42 28.23
C VAL A 292 -8.03 -1.01 29.67
N ASP A 293 -7.42 -1.64 30.68
CA ASP A 293 -7.65 -1.32 32.10
C ASP A 293 -7.25 0.12 32.45
N PHE A 294 -6.20 0.64 31.82
CA PHE A 294 -5.78 2.02 32.01
C PHE A 294 -6.77 3.02 31.40
N LEU A 295 -7.31 2.73 30.23
CA LEU A 295 -8.27 3.61 29.52
C LEU A 295 -9.65 3.64 30.18
N GLN A 296 -9.97 2.67 31.03
CA GLN A 296 -11.25 2.59 31.76
C GLN A 296 -11.23 3.31 33.11
N LYS A 297 -10.07 3.78 33.57
CA LYS A 297 -9.87 4.58 34.80
C LYS A 297 -10.06 6.06 34.55
#